data_666cc3e1581482ca4f2c6931d807af75
#
_entry.id   666cc3e1581482ca4f2c6931d807af75
#
_cell.length_a   1.000
_cell.length_b   1.000
_cell.length_c   1.000
_cell.angle_alpha   90.00
_cell.angle_beta   90.00
_cell.angle_gamma   90.00
#
_symmetry.space_group_name_H-M   'P 1'
#
loop_
_entity.id
_entity.type
_entity.pdbx_description
1 polymer ?
#
loop_
_entity_poly.entity_id
_entity_poly.type
_entity_poly.pdbx_seq_one_letter_code
_entity_poly.pdbx_strand_id
1 'polypeptide(L)'
;MFKKAIKKALNFVRPLASGYLYYDHKLINSLSTTILLNEDGDLLTTKKVASLFAMQDELRDVFKPILTEIQNTSERKKTKILKKYGIENTTLITVLNILIDIAENPGKVKIISHKYLDLAIIQIENKENTFKSQMPKFYQSKEIGESVCIVGFAFPEYKAFKEQANYELIATNEIMNFPIFPISAMITRNIYDDQNHITMFEMSDGIELGMQGAPIVNTKGEIIGLVVGNKNIGPRKLSYGIDSKTIIEFLKENNIKYEEVKNEK
;
A
#
# COMPACT_ATOMS: atom_id res chain seq x y z
N MET A 1 2.66 -23.46 11.96
CA MET A 1 1.32 -22.97 12.27
C MET A 1 0.71 -22.26 11.06
N PHE A 2 1.29 -21.21 10.48
CA PHE A 2 0.71 -20.38 9.40
C PHE A 2 0.98 -20.83 7.96
N LYS A 3 1.68 -21.94 7.69
CA LYS A 3 2.06 -22.35 6.31
C LYS A 3 0.88 -22.36 5.31
N LYS A 4 -0.27 -22.90 5.73
CA LYS A 4 -1.48 -22.92 4.88
C LYS A 4 -2.12 -21.54 4.74
N ALA A 5 -2.12 -20.73 5.80
CA ALA A 5 -2.66 -19.36 5.80
C ALA A 5 -1.85 -18.45 4.86
N ILE A 6 -0.52 -18.50 4.95
CA ILE A 6 0.38 -17.76 4.06
C ILE A 6 0.15 -18.16 2.59
N LYS A 7 0.05 -19.47 2.30
CA LYS A 7 -0.23 -19.95 0.93
C LYS A 7 -1.57 -19.42 0.38
N LYS A 8 -2.60 -19.29 1.22
CA LYS A 8 -3.87 -18.66 0.83
C LYS A 8 -3.71 -17.16 0.59
N ALA A 9 -3.00 -16.45 1.48
CA ALA A 9 -2.79 -15.02 1.38
C ALA A 9 -2.06 -14.61 0.09
N LEU A 10 -1.16 -15.44 -0.43
CA LEU A 10 -0.48 -15.24 -1.73
C LEU A 10 -1.44 -15.05 -2.91
N ASN A 11 -2.67 -15.54 -2.81
CA ASN A 11 -3.65 -15.39 -3.89
C ASN A 11 -4.19 -13.95 -4.00
N PHE A 12 -4.19 -13.18 -2.90
CA PHE A 12 -4.82 -11.86 -2.86
C PHE A 12 -3.91 -10.72 -2.37
N VAL A 13 -2.74 -11.02 -1.84
CA VAL A 13 -1.77 -9.98 -1.44
C VAL A 13 -0.97 -9.54 -2.66
N ARG A 14 -0.88 -8.22 -2.88
CA ARG A 14 -0.18 -7.64 -4.03
C ARG A 14 0.77 -6.55 -3.61
N PRO A 15 1.99 -6.49 -4.16
CA PRO A 15 2.91 -5.40 -3.91
C PRO A 15 2.52 -4.17 -4.73
N LEU A 16 2.67 -3.01 -4.12
CA LEU A 16 2.72 -1.72 -4.78
C LEU A 16 4.17 -1.23 -4.70
N ALA A 17 4.83 -1.19 -5.84
CA ALA A 17 6.17 -0.62 -5.95
C ALA A 17 6.08 0.87 -6.27
N SER A 18 6.90 1.69 -5.60
CA SER A 18 6.98 3.14 -5.80
C SER A 18 8.42 3.57 -5.96
N GLY A 19 8.70 4.33 -7.04
CA GLY A 19 9.97 4.99 -7.27
C GLY A 19 9.85 6.49 -7.02
N TYR A 20 10.80 7.08 -6.28
CA TYR A 20 10.87 8.50 -5.96
C TYR A 20 12.14 9.06 -6.55
N LEU A 21 12.04 9.95 -7.54
CA LEU A 21 13.17 10.57 -8.20
C LEU A 21 13.28 12.04 -7.81
N TYR A 22 14.43 12.39 -7.26
CA TYR A 22 14.76 13.75 -6.83
C TYR A 22 15.51 14.50 -7.92
N TYR A 23 15.58 15.83 -7.79
CA TYR A 23 16.23 16.70 -8.77
C TYR A 23 17.74 16.43 -8.92
N ASP A 24 18.42 15.96 -7.89
CA ASP A 24 19.82 15.52 -7.92
C ASP A 24 20.02 14.12 -8.53
N HIS A 25 19.01 13.58 -9.20
CA HIS A 25 18.98 12.21 -9.76
C HIS A 25 19.05 11.09 -8.72
N LYS A 26 18.85 11.41 -7.44
CA LYS A 26 18.72 10.39 -6.41
C LYS A 26 17.40 9.64 -6.57
N LEU A 27 17.49 8.32 -6.78
CA LEU A 27 16.35 7.44 -6.88
C LEU A 27 16.19 6.62 -5.59
N ILE A 28 14.99 6.67 -5.00
CA ILE A 28 14.62 5.85 -3.84
C ILE A 28 13.50 4.91 -4.28
N ASN A 29 13.68 3.61 -4.05
CA ASN A 29 12.64 2.60 -4.24
C ASN A 29 11.91 2.35 -2.92
N SER A 30 10.62 2.12 -2.98
CA SER A 30 9.77 1.77 -1.85
C SER A 30 8.78 0.68 -2.23
N LEU A 31 8.36 -0.08 -1.24
CA LEU A 31 7.27 -1.05 -1.35
C LEU A 31 6.15 -0.69 -0.40
N SER A 32 4.96 -1.10 -0.78
CA SER A 32 3.78 -1.15 0.07
C SER A 32 2.97 -2.40 -0.27
N THR A 33 2.03 -2.74 0.58
CA THR A 33 1.19 -3.92 0.37
C THR A 33 -0.25 -3.52 0.14
N THR A 34 -0.92 -4.20 -0.79
CA THR A 34 -2.35 -4.05 -1.06
C THR A 34 -3.04 -5.41 -1.02
N ILE A 35 -4.34 -5.42 -0.82
CA ILE A 35 -5.19 -6.62 -0.78
C ILE A 35 -6.15 -6.55 -1.96
N LEU A 36 -6.06 -7.49 -2.89
CA LEU A 36 -7.04 -7.65 -3.96
C LEU A 36 -8.33 -8.22 -3.37
N LEU A 37 -9.42 -7.45 -3.42
CA LEU A 37 -10.69 -7.75 -2.75
C LEU A 37 -11.60 -8.66 -3.57
N ASN A 38 -11.63 -8.46 -4.90
CA ASN A 38 -12.62 -9.07 -5.78
C ASN A 38 -12.12 -9.17 -7.23
N GLU A 39 -12.93 -9.82 -8.06
CA GLU A 39 -12.66 -9.99 -9.50
C GLU A 39 -12.75 -8.66 -10.28
N ASP A 40 -13.38 -7.64 -9.71
CA ASP A 40 -13.44 -6.30 -10.27
C ASP A 40 -12.11 -5.55 -10.11
N GLY A 41 -11.12 -6.12 -9.39
CA GLY A 41 -9.79 -5.53 -9.20
C GLY A 41 -9.76 -4.39 -8.17
N ASP A 42 -10.75 -4.31 -7.28
CA ASP A 42 -10.71 -3.37 -6.16
C ASP A 42 -9.62 -3.78 -5.17
N LEU A 43 -8.81 -2.80 -4.73
CA LEU A 43 -7.70 -3.02 -3.82
C LEU A 43 -7.93 -2.31 -2.50
N LEU A 44 -7.73 -3.01 -1.39
CA LEU A 44 -7.76 -2.44 -0.05
C LEU A 44 -6.33 -2.15 0.42
N THR A 45 -6.14 -0.99 1.03
CA THR A 45 -4.85 -0.57 1.61
C THR A 45 -5.04 0.58 2.60
N THR A 46 -3.95 1.22 3.04
CA THR A 46 -4.03 2.44 3.86
C THR A 46 -4.22 3.70 3.00
N LYS A 47 -4.79 4.77 3.58
CA LYS A 47 -4.88 6.08 2.90
C LYS A 47 -3.50 6.58 2.48
N LYS A 48 -2.51 6.42 3.36
CA LYS A 48 -1.14 6.84 3.10
C LYS A 48 -0.58 6.15 1.84
N VAL A 49 -0.83 4.86 1.68
CA VAL A 49 -0.41 4.11 0.49
C VAL A 49 -1.21 4.54 -0.73
N ALA A 50 -2.52 4.67 -0.63
CA ALA A 50 -3.38 5.10 -1.74
C ALA A 50 -3.04 6.52 -2.23
N SER A 51 -2.66 7.44 -1.32
CA SER A 51 -2.30 8.82 -1.68
C SER A 51 -1.07 8.95 -2.58
N LEU A 52 -0.26 7.90 -2.73
CA LEU A 52 0.90 7.89 -3.63
C LEU A 52 0.48 8.09 -5.09
N PHE A 53 -0.72 7.64 -5.48
CA PHE A 53 -1.24 7.86 -6.84
C PHE A 53 -1.60 9.33 -7.07
N ALA A 54 -2.24 10.00 -6.10
CA ALA A 54 -2.52 11.43 -6.19
C ALA A 54 -1.22 12.24 -6.26
N MET A 55 -0.22 11.89 -5.43
CA MET A 55 1.10 12.52 -5.45
C MET A 55 1.78 12.35 -6.82
N GLN A 56 1.70 11.18 -7.44
CA GLN A 56 2.24 10.93 -8.79
C GLN A 56 1.66 11.90 -9.82
N ASP A 57 0.33 12.06 -9.82
CA ASP A 57 -0.36 12.94 -10.76
C ASP A 57 -0.05 14.42 -10.51
N GLU A 58 -0.08 14.85 -9.25
CA GLU A 58 0.26 16.22 -8.85
C GLU A 58 1.68 16.61 -9.27
N LEU A 59 2.67 15.77 -8.98
CA LEU A 59 4.06 16.03 -9.34
C LEU A 59 4.26 16.07 -10.85
N ARG A 60 3.66 15.14 -11.58
CA ARG A 60 3.71 15.14 -13.05
C ARG A 60 3.15 16.44 -13.62
N ASP A 61 2.00 16.89 -13.15
CA ASP A 61 1.34 18.09 -13.68
C ASP A 61 2.10 19.37 -13.34
N VAL A 62 2.74 19.42 -12.18
CA VAL A 62 3.58 20.55 -11.75
C VAL A 62 4.93 20.58 -12.50
N PHE A 63 5.65 19.45 -12.51
CA PHE A 63 7.05 19.47 -12.96
C PHE A 63 7.23 19.24 -14.46
N LYS A 64 6.33 18.56 -15.16
CA LYS A 64 6.45 18.32 -16.61
C LYS A 64 6.66 19.59 -17.41
N PRO A 65 5.87 20.68 -17.25
CA PRO A 65 6.09 21.93 -17.98
C PRO A 65 7.40 22.62 -17.57
N ILE A 66 7.77 22.59 -16.29
CA ILE A 66 9.00 23.21 -15.79
C ILE A 66 10.24 22.50 -16.35
N LEU A 67 10.25 21.18 -16.35
CA LEU A 67 11.35 20.38 -16.89
C LEU A 67 11.51 20.62 -18.40
N THR A 68 10.41 20.72 -19.14
CA THR A 68 10.42 21.05 -20.57
C THR A 68 11.04 22.45 -20.82
N GLU A 69 10.70 23.43 -19.96
CA GLU A 69 11.30 24.77 -20.03
C GLU A 69 12.82 24.74 -19.75
N ILE A 70 13.24 23.97 -18.74
CA ILE A 70 14.65 23.80 -18.34
C ILE A 70 15.50 23.21 -19.51
N GLN A 71 14.97 22.15 -20.14
CA GLN A 71 15.67 21.42 -21.20
C GLN A 71 15.96 22.29 -22.43
N ASN A 72 15.08 23.22 -22.76
CA ASN A 72 15.15 24.07 -23.94
C ASN A 72 15.84 25.41 -23.68
N THR A 73 16.62 25.53 -22.60
CA THR A 73 17.18 26.80 -22.18
C THR A 73 18.68 26.75 -21.84
N SER A 74 19.35 27.91 -21.82
CA SER A 74 20.77 28.01 -21.43
C SER A 74 20.95 27.86 -19.92
N GLU A 75 22.14 27.44 -19.47
CA GLU A 75 22.46 27.24 -18.05
C GLU A 75 22.15 28.47 -17.17
N ARG A 76 22.41 29.69 -17.69
CA ARG A 76 22.09 30.93 -16.96
C ARG A 76 20.58 31.10 -16.74
N LYS A 77 19.78 30.74 -17.73
CA LYS A 77 18.29 30.78 -17.60
C LYS A 77 17.78 29.66 -16.73
N LYS A 78 18.35 28.46 -16.83
CA LYS A 78 18.05 27.30 -15.98
C LYS A 78 18.16 27.66 -14.50
N THR A 79 19.26 28.28 -14.06
CA THR A 79 19.44 28.74 -12.69
C THR A 79 18.32 29.67 -12.22
N LYS A 80 17.85 30.59 -13.10
CA LYS A 80 16.75 31.49 -12.77
C LYS A 80 15.42 30.75 -12.63
N ILE A 81 15.15 29.77 -13.51
CA ILE A 81 13.94 28.92 -13.45
C ILE A 81 13.91 28.12 -12.15
N LEU A 82 15.02 27.44 -11.82
CA LEU A 82 15.13 26.67 -10.58
C LEU A 82 14.85 27.54 -9.35
N LYS A 83 15.46 28.72 -9.28
CA LYS A 83 15.22 29.67 -8.19
C LYS A 83 13.77 30.17 -8.15
N LYS A 84 13.16 30.46 -9.32
CA LYS A 84 11.78 30.91 -9.43
C LYS A 84 10.80 29.89 -8.84
N TYR A 85 11.02 28.60 -9.10
CA TYR A 85 10.15 27.51 -8.65
C TYR A 85 10.61 26.84 -7.34
N GLY A 86 11.67 27.33 -6.70
CA GLY A 86 12.20 26.78 -5.44
C GLY A 86 12.71 25.35 -5.58
N ILE A 87 13.24 24.99 -6.77
CA ILE A 87 13.75 23.64 -7.01
C ILE A 87 15.17 23.54 -6.49
N GLU A 88 15.38 22.64 -5.54
CA GLU A 88 16.66 22.29 -4.93
C GLU A 88 17.01 20.83 -5.22
N ASN A 89 18.23 20.42 -4.92
CA ASN A 89 18.70 19.05 -5.11
C ASN A 89 17.78 18.01 -4.46
N THR A 90 17.22 18.32 -3.30
CA THR A 90 16.32 17.47 -2.53
C THR A 90 14.84 17.57 -2.93
N THR A 91 14.52 18.34 -3.97
CA THR A 91 13.15 18.45 -4.46
C THR A 91 12.72 17.14 -5.14
N LEU A 92 11.64 16.54 -4.68
CA LEU A 92 11.04 15.37 -5.30
C LEU A 92 10.37 15.80 -6.61
N ILE A 93 10.79 15.23 -7.73
CA ILE A 93 10.36 15.61 -9.08
C ILE A 93 9.36 14.64 -9.65
N THR A 94 9.63 13.35 -9.51
CA THR A 94 8.80 12.30 -10.12
C THR A 94 8.52 11.19 -9.11
N VAL A 95 7.28 10.74 -9.08
CA VAL A 95 6.88 9.49 -8.43
C VAL A 95 6.26 8.60 -9.50
N LEU A 96 6.64 7.32 -9.50
CA LEU A 96 6.01 6.29 -10.33
C LEU A 96 5.53 5.16 -9.43
N ASN A 97 4.25 4.82 -9.52
CA ASN A 97 3.62 3.75 -8.77
C ASN A 97 3.18 2.63 -9.74
N ILE A 98 3.53 1.39 -9.42
CA ILE A 98 3.15 0.22 -10.21
C ILE A 98 2.49 -0.81 -9.30
N LEU A 99 1.28 -1.21 -9.67
CA LEU A 99 0.53 -2.30 -9.05
C LEU A 99 0.90 -3.60 -9.76
N ILE A 100 1.77 -4.39 -9.13
CA ILE A 100 2.30 -5.61 -9.73
C ILE A 100 1.19 -6.67 -9.82
N ASP A 101 1.14 -7.37 -10.95
CA ASP A 101 0.12 -8.37 -11.30
C ASP A 101 -1.33 -7.80 -11.39
N ILE A 102 -1.47 -6.48 -11.40
CA ILE A 102 -2.78 -5.82 -11.52
C ILE A 102 -2.85 -4.96 -12.77
N ALA A 103 -1.93 -4.00 -12.92
CA ALA A 103 -1.82 -3.15 -14.08
C ALA A 103 -0.45 -2.47 -14.14
N GLU A 104 0.26 -2.61 -15.26
CA GLU A 104 1.49 -1.85 -15.50
C GLU A 104 1.19 -0.36 -15.71
N ASN A 105 0.05 -0.07 -16.33
CA ASN A 105 -0.43 1.29 -16.54
C ASN A 105 -1.90 1.40 -16.10
N PRO A 106 -2.18 1.70 -14.83
CA PRO A 106 -3.52 1.67 -14.25
C PRO A 106 -4.49 2.68 -14.87
N GLY A 107 -4.03 3.60 -15.71
CA GLY A 107 -4.85 4.67 -16.25
C GLY A 107 -5.34 5.58 -15.11
N LYS A 108 -6.62 5.91 -15.11
CA LYS A 108 -7.22 6.70 -14.06
C LYS A 108 -7.49 5.87 -12.81
N VAL A 109 -6.99 6.35 -11.68
CA VAL A 109 -7.15 5.71 -10.36
C VAL A 109 -8.16 6.50 -9.55
N LYS A 110 -9.20 5.81 -9.07
CA LYS A 110 -10.16 6.38 -8.12
C LYS A 110 -9.83 5.88 -6.72
N ILE A 111 -9.69 6.82 -5.78
CA ILE A 111 -9.41 6.52 -4.37
C ILE A 111 -10.66 6.82 -3.54
N ILE A 112 -11.09 5.84 -2.76
CA ILE A 112 -12.17 5.98 -1.78
C ILE A 112 -11.52 5.86 -0.41
N SER A 113 -11.54 6.93 0.38
CA SER A 113 -10.88 6.98 1.69
C SER A 113 -11.90 6.95 2.83
N HIS A 114 -11.62 6.16 3.87
CA HIS A 114 -12.40 6.20 5.11
C HIS A 114 -12.24 7.57 5.79
N LYS A 115 -13.30 8.09 6.39
CA LYS A 115 -13.33 9.46 6.94
C LYS A 115 -12.27 9.69 8.03
N TYR A 116 -12.11 8.76 8.95
CA TYR A 116 -11.30 8.93 10.15
C TYR A 116 -10.07 8.01 10.20
N LEU A 117 -10.19 6.77 9.73
CA LEU A 117 -9.15 5.76 9.81
C LEU A 117 -8.20 5.82 8.61
N ASP A 118 -6.99 5.32 8.77
CA ASP A 118 -6.00 5.16 7.70
C ASP A 118 -6.34 3.95 6.82
N LEU A 119 -7.48 4.02 6.13
CA LEU A 119 -8.08 2.96 5.32
C LEU A 119 -8.59 3.53 3.99
N ALA A 120 -8.28 2.87 2.88
CA ALA A 120 -8.70 3.28 1.56
C ALA A 120 -8.89 2.09 0.61
N ILE A 121 -9.72 2.32 -0.41
CA ILE A 121 -9.91 1.44 -1.56
C ILE A 121 -9.34 2.15 -2.78
N ILE A 122 -8.59 1.41 -3.59
CA ILE A 122 -8.09 1.84 -4.90
C ILE A 122 -8.90 1.11 -5.95
N GLN A 123 -9.53 1.86 -6.86
CA GLN A 123 -10.21 1.36 -8.05
C GLN A 123 -9.46 1.85 -9.29
N ILE A 124 -9.16 0.96 -10.21
CA ILE A 124 -8.44 1.26 -11.44
C ILE A 124 -9.34 1.08 -12.66
N GLU A 125 -9.25 1.98 -13.65
CA GLU A 125 -10.08 1.90 -14.86
C GLU A 125 -9.57 0.84 -15.84
N ASN A 126 -8.26 0.80 -16.09
CA ASN A 126 -7.65 -0.14 -17.03
C ASN A 126 -7.21 -1.41 -16.29
N LYS A 127 -8.03 -2.45 -16.36
CA LYS A 127 -7.75 -3.76 -15.79
C LYS A 127 -7.30 -4.70 -16.90
N GLU A 128 -6.08 -5.17 -16.83
CA GLU A 128 -5.51 -6.04 -17.86
C GLU A 128 -6.07 -7.48 -17.81
N ASN A 129 -6.63 -7.90 -16.66
CA ASN A 129 -7.12 -9.26 -16.47
C ASN A 129 -8.37 -9.32 -15.58
N THR A 130 -9.27 -10.24 -15.88
CA THR A 130 -10.23 -10.76 -14.90
C THR A 130 -9.47 -11.61 -13.89
N PHE A 131 -9.42 -11.16 -12.64
CA PHE A 131 -8.70 -11.87 -11.59
C PHE A 131 -9.44 -13.16 -11.21
N LYS A 132 -8.91 -14.31 -11.65
CA LYS A 132 -9.44 -15.65 -11.31
C LYS A 132 -8.85 -16.24 -10.03
N SER A 133 -8.17 -15.44 -9.22
CA SER A 133 -7.55 -15.91 -7.98
C SER A 133 -8.60 -16.12 -6.87
N GLN A 134 -8.25 -16.97 -5.90
CA GLN A 134 -9.09 -17.12 -4.71
C GLN A 134 -9.12 -15.82 -3.92
N MET A 135 -10.30 -15.21 -3.81
CA MET A 135 -10.51 -13.94 -3.10
C MET A 135 -10.38 -14.11 -1.60
N PRO A 136 -10.01 -13.03 -0.87
CA PRO A 136 -9.92 -13.05 0.58
C PRO A 136 -11.29 -13.23 1.22
N LYS A 137 -11.32 -13.96 2.34
CA LYS A 137 -12.50 -14.03 3.21
C LYS A 137 -12.22 -13.26 4.49
N PHE A 138 -13.15 -12.38 4.87
CA PHE A 138 -13.08 -11.65 6.13
C PHE A 138 -13.72 -12.46 7.26
N TYR A 139 -13.07 -12.42 8.43
CA TYR A 139 -13.55 -13.07 9.64
C TYR A 139 -13.63 -12.04 10.77
N GLN A 140 -14.80 -11.86 11.37
CA GLN A 140 -15.06 -10.78 12.32
C GLN A 140 -14.64 -11.09 13.77
N SER A 141 -14.59 -12.38 14.14
CA SER A 141 -14.22 -12.74 15.51
C SER A 141 -12.72 -12.80 15.69
N LYS A 142 -12.26 -12.26 16.81
CA LYS A 142 -10.87 -12.36 17.27
C LYS A 142 -10.82 -12.17 18.77
N GLU A 143 -9.80 -12.73 19.41
CA GLU A 143 -9.60 -12.66 20.84
C GLU A 143 -8.19 -12.16 21.18
N ILE A 144 -8.06 -11.51 22.35
CA ILE A 144 -6.75 -11.18 22.92
C ILE A 144 -6.02 -12.49 23.21
N GLY A 145 -4.74 -12.57 22.84
CA GLY A 145 -3.95 -13.80 22.93
C GLY A 145 -4.02 -14.67 21.68
N GLU A 146 -4.88 -14.36 20.69
CA GLU A 146 -4.92 -15.10 19.43
C GLU A 146 -3.65 -14.86 18.61
N SER A 147 -3.09 -15.97 18.08
CA SER A 147 -1.96 -15.93 17.18
C SER A 147 -2.41 -15.54 15.77
N VAL A 148 -1.71 -14.58 15.17
CA VAL A 148 -2.01 -14.03 13.85
C VAL A 148 -0.76 -14.00 12.98
N CYS A 149 -0.93 -13.85 11.67
CA CYS A 149 0.16 -13.66 10.73
C CYS A 149 -0.09 -12.43 9.86
N ILE A 150 0.87 -11.52 9.83
CA ILE A 150 0.90 -10.40 8.91
C ILE A 150 1.61 -10.87 7.65
N VAL A 151 1.00 -10.71 6.48
CA VAL A 151 1.53 -11.24 5.23
C VAL A 151 1.68 -10.09 4.24
N GLY A 152 2.90 -9.64 4.02
CA GLY A 152 3.16 -8.47 3.16
C GLY A 152 4.51 -8.53 2.48
N PHE A 153 4.90 -7.42 1.87
CA PHE A 153 6.17 -7.26 1.19
C PHE A 153 7.05 -6.32 2.01
N ALA A 154 8.29 -6.72 2.25
CA ALA A 154 9.25 -5.95 3.03
C ALA A 154 10.55 -5.75 2.25
N PHE A 155 11.38 -4.82 2.73
CA PHE A 155 12.74 -4.58 2.25
C PHE A 155 12.81 -4.18 0.76
N PRO A 156 12.57 -2.89 0.44
CA PRO A 156 12.60 -2.36 -0.91
C PRO A 156 14.03 -2.23 -1.48
N GLU A 157 14.89 -3.20 -1.23
CA GLU A 157 16.29 -3.21 -1.68
C GLU A 157 16.43 -3.50 -3.18
N TYR A 158 15.34 -3.89 -3.82
CA TYR A 158 15.30 -4.18 -5.25
C TYR A 158 15.30 -2.89 -6.07
N LYS A 159 16.09 -2.87 -7.13
CA LYS A 159 16.11 -1.77 -8.10
C LYS A 159 14.89 -1.88 -9.03
N ALA A 160 13.69 -1.70 -8.45
CA ALA A 160 12.43 -1.82 -9.17
C ALA A 160 12.29 -0.79 -10.30
N PHE A 161 12.95 0.35 -10.17
CA PHE A 161 12.90 1.44 -11.12
C PHE A 161 14.29 1.87 -11.56
N LYS A 162 14.37 2.44 -12.75
CA LYS A 162 15.53 3.20 -13.25
C LYS A 162 15.07 4.50 -13.87
N GLU A 163 15.93 5.50 -13.80
CA GLU A 163 15.71 6.77 -14.48
C GLU A 163 16.00 6.62 -15.97
N GLN A 164 15.15 7.23 -16.79
CA GLN A 164 15.42 7.59 -18.18
C GLN A 164 15.74 9.08 -18.30
N ALA A 165 16.02 9.53 -19.52
CA ALA A 165 16.18 10.96 -19.77
C ALA A 165 14.98 11.76 -19.22
N ASN A 166 15.25 13.01 -18.79
CA ASN A 166 14.22 13.98 -18.43
C ASN A 166 13.41 13.67 -17.17
N TYR A 167 14.02 13.03 -16.17
CA TYR A 167 13.37 12.63 -14.91
C TYR A 167 12.18 11.68 -15.10
N GLU A 168 12.17 10.92 -16.19
CA GLU A 168 11.19 9.84 -16.36
C GLU A 168 11.68 8.58 -15.65
N LEU A 169 10.75 7.89 -14.98
CA LEU A 169 11.00 6.61 -14.36
C LEU A 169 10.37 5.49 -15.18
N ILE A 170 11.10 4.38 -15.31
CA ILE A 170 10.57 3.15 -15.88
C ILE A 170 10.85 1.97 -14.95
N ALA A 171 9.97 0.96 -15.01
CA ALA A 171 10.16 -0.29 -14.30
C ALA A 171 11.36 -1.08 -14.85
N THR A 172 12.02 -1.83 -13.98
CA THR A 172 13.04 -2.82 -14.34
C THR A 172 12.44 -4.22 -14.31
N ASN A 173 13.17 -5.21 -14.83
CA ASN A 173 12.74 -6.61 -14.75
C ASN A 173 12.74 -7.18 -13.33
N GLU A 174 13.38 -6.51 -12.36
CA GLU A 174 13.41 -6.94 -10.95
C GLU A 174 12.06 -6.75 -10.25
N ILE A 175 11.17 -5.91 -10.80
CA ILE A 175 9.85 -5.61 -10.22
C ILE A 175 8.94 -6.85 -10.08
N MET A 176 9.20 -7.92 -10.81
CA MET A 176 8.38 -9.14 -10.80
C MET A 176 8.71 -10.13 -9.67
N ASN A 177 9.73 -9.87 -8.85
CA ASN A 177 10.31 -10.86 -7.93
C ASN A 177 10.37 -10.42 -6.46
N PHE A 178 9.39 -9.67 -5.99
CA PHE A 178 9.37 -9.30 -4.57
C PHE A 178 8.99 -10.50 -3.69
N PRO A 179 9.89 -10.91 -2.76
CA PRO A 179 9.57 -11.97 -1.83
C PRO A 179 8.54 -11.52 -0.81
N ILE A 180 7.61 -12.40 -0.52
CA ILE A 180 6.67 -12.17 0.58
C ILE A 180 7.39 -12.32 1.93
N PHE A 181 7.03 -11.49 2.89
CA PHE A 181 7.61 -11.48 4.21
C PHE A 181 6.51 -11.67 5.29
N PRO A 182 6.32 -12.89 5.80
CA PRO A 182 5.33 -13.14 6.85
C PRO A 182 5.91 -12.86 8.23
N ILE A 183 5.13 -12.17 9.08
CA ILE A 183 5.45 -11.95 10.49
C ILE A 183 4.37 -12.62 11.35
N SER A 184 4.79 -13.49 12.26
CA SER A 184 3.88 -14.08 13.26
C SER A 184 3.81 -13.15 14.48
N ALA A 185 2.60 -12.87 14.93
CA ALA A 185 2.33 -12.01 16.08
C ALA A 185 1.17 -12.55 16.91
N MET A 186 0.90 -11.91 18.04
CA MET A 186 -0.24 -12.19 18.92
C MET A 186 -1.02 -10.89 19.15
N ILE A 187 -2.34 -10.94 19.16
CA ILE A 187 -3.19 -9.80 19.53
C ILE A 187 -2.99 -9.51 21.02
N THR A 188 -2.55 -8.30 21.36
CA THR A 188 -2.22 -7.89 22.73
C THR A 188 -3.35 -7.09 23.38
N ARG A 189 -4.06 -6.27 22.62
CA ARG A 189 -5.21 -5.50 23.11
C ARG A 189 -6.09 -5.00 21.96
N ASN A 190 -7.36 -4.75 22.29
CA ASN A 190 -8.27 -4.03 21.42
C ASN A 190 -8.21 -2.52 21.69
N ILE A 191 -8.47 -1.72 20.65
CA ILE A 191 -8.57 -0.27 20.70
C ILE A 191 -10.00 0.10 20.31
N TYR A 192 -10.65 0.89 21.14
CA TYR A 192 -12.06 1.24 21.05
C TYR A 192 -12.22 2.70 20.60
N ASP A 193 -13.31 2.98 19.92
CA ASP A 193 -13.79 4.34 19.68
C ASP A 193 -14.58 4.89 20.90
N ASP A 194 -15.08 6.11 20.77
CA ASP A 194 -15.85 6.78 21.84
C ASP A 194 -17.21 6.10 22.13
N GLN A 195 -17.66 5.18 21.25
CA GLN A 195 -18.89 4.39 21.41
C GLN A 195 -18.61 2.96 21.90
N ASN A 196 -17.38 2.67 22.32
CA ASN A 196 -16.91 1.35 22.75
C ASN A 196 -16.94 0.26 21.66
N HIS A 197 -16.89 0.64 20.37
CA HIS A 197 -16.69 -0.32 19.30
C HIS A 197 -15.19 -0.56 19.07
N ILE A 198 -14.82 -1.82 18.85
CA ILE A 198 -13.43 -2.16 18.48
C ILE A 198 -13.21 -1.69 17.04
N THR A 199 -12.35 -0.69 16.87
CA THR A 199 -11.98 -0.17 15.55
C THR A 199 -10.60 -0.62 15.11
N MET A 200 -9.71 -0.87 16.06
CA MET A 200 -8.34 -1.32 15.84
C MET A 200 -7.90 -2.30 16.92
N PHE A 201 -6.77 -2.95 16.69
CA PHE A 201 -6.10 -3.77 17.70
C PHE A 201 -4.57 -3.68 17.56
N GLU A 202 -3.89 -3.97 18.66
CA GLU A 202 -2.43 -3.98 18.76
C GLU A 202 -1.92 -5.42 18.71
N MET A 203 -0.72 -5.58 18.14
CA MET A 203 -0.04 -6.87 18.05
C MET A 203 1.34 -6.82 18.70
N SER A 204 1.81 -7.99 19.18
CA SER A 204 3.08 -8.15 19.93
C SER A 204 4.32 -7.79 19.14
N ASP A 205 4.29 -7.83 17.81
CA ASP A 205 5.43 -7.63 16.95
C ASP A 205 5.20 -6.47 15.97
N GLY A 206 6.27 -5.74 15.66
CA GLY A 206 6.26 -4.66 14.68
C GLY A 206 6.34 -5.19 13.25
N ILE A 207 5.93 -4.34 12.31
CA ILE A 207 6.10 -4.59 10.87
C ILE A 207 7.37 -3.94 10.34
N GLU A 208 7.84 -4.43 9.19
CA GLU A 208 8.93 -3.84 8.42
C GLU A 208 8.45 -2.83 7.38
N LEU A 209 9.39 -2.05 6.83
CA LEU A 209 9.11 -1.13 5.72
C LEU A 209 8.56 -1.92 4.52
N GLY A 210 7.48 -1.44 3.93
CA GLY A 210 6.78 -2.10 2.83
C GLY A 210 5.51 -2.86 3.24
N MET A 211 5.34 -3.16 4.53
CA MET A 211 4.20 -3.97 5.00
C MET A 211 2.94 -3.16 5.33
N GLN A 212 2.95 -1.83 5.21
CA GLN A 212 1.73 -1.03 5.37
C GLN A 212 0.69 -1.45 4.34
N GLY A 213 -0.55 -1.67 4.78
CA GLY A 213 -1.64 -2.20 3.96
C GLY A 213 -1.69 -3.73 3.87
N ALA A 214 -0.79 -4.44 4.55
CA ALA A 214 -0.79 -5.90 4.57
C ALA A 214 -2.00 -6.46 5.34
N PRO A 215 -2.58 -7.60 4.89
CA PRO A 215 -3.59 -8.30 5.67
C PRO A 215 -2.98 -8.91 6.93
N ILE A 216 -3.77 -8.89 8.00
CA ILE A 216 -3.57 -9.68 9.19
C ILE A 216 -4.50 -10.88 9.08
N VAL A 217 -3.94 -12.09 9.06
CA VAL A 217 -4.72 -13.31 8.86
C VAL A 217 -4.64 -14.24 10.08
N ASN A 218 -5.73 -14.97 10.33
CA ASN A 218 -5.76 -16.03 11.31
C ASN A 218 -5.09 -17.31 10.78
N THR A 219 -5.07 -18.39 11.55
CA THR A 219 -4.48 -19.69 11.17
C THR A 219 -5.13 -20.37 9.97
N LYS A 220 -6.38 -19.99 9.64
CA LYS A 220 -7.11 -20.48 8.46
C LYS A 220 -6.83 -19.65 7.19
N GLY A 221 -6.13 -18.51 7.31
CA GLY A 221 -5.85 -17.58 6.23
C GLY A 221 -7.03 -16.67 5.92
N GLU A 222 -7.89 -16.41 6.88
CA GLU A 222 -9.00 -15.47 6.82
C GLU A 222 -8.54 -14.12 7.36
N ILE A 223 -8.96 -13.03 6.73
CA ILE A 223 -8.56 -11.67 7.12
C ILE A 223 -9.31 -11.24 8.37
N ILE A 224 -8.57 -10.90 9.41
CA ILE A 224 -9.09 -10.34 10.66
C ILE A 224 -8.76 -8.85 10.83
N GLY A 225 -7.95 -8.29 9.94
CA GLY A 225 -7.62 -6.87 9.93
C GLY A 225 -6.62 -6.49 8.85
N LEU A 226 -6.29 -5.20 8.83
CA LEU A 226 -5.33 -4.58 7.92
C LEU A 226 -4.30 -3.77 8.72
N VAL A 227 -3.01 -3.99 8.45
CA VAL A 227 -1.91 -3.29 9.14
C VAL A 227 -1.81 -1.83 8.71
N VAL A 228 -1.72 -0.91 9.67
CA VAL A 228 -1.56 0.52 9.40
C VAL A 228 -0.18 1.06 9.78
N GLY A 229 0.51 0.46 10.73
CA GLY A 229 1.84 0.94 11.12
C GLY A 229 2.36 0.39 12.43
N ASN A 230 3.45 1.01 12.89
CA ASN A 230 4.12 0.68 14.14
C ASN A 230 4.02 1.80 15.17
N LYS A 231 4.16 1.41 16.42
CA LYS A 231 4.48 2.30 17.53
C LYS A 231 5.65 1.75 18.32
N ASN A 232 6.60 2.60 18.62
CA ASN A 232 7.70 2.26 19.51
C ASN A 232 7.30 2.52 20.96
N ILE A 233 7.43 1.53 21.83
CA ILE A 233 7.22 1.64 23.27
C ILE A 233 8.53 1.20 23.96
N GLY A 234 9.39 2.17 24.28
CA GLY A 234 10.74 1.89 24.69
C GLY A 234 11.50 1.11 23.60
N PRO A 235 12.15 -0.01 23.93
CA PRO A 235 12.86 -0.83 22.96
C PRO A 235 11.93 -1.72 22.09
N ARG A 236 10.65 -1.78 22.41
CA ARG A 236 9.69 -2.64 21.71
C ARG A 236 9.03 -1.91 20.55
N LYS A 237 8.91 -2.60 19.43
CA LYS A 237 8.18 -2.18 18.24
C LYS A 237 6.91 -3.02 18.16
N LEU A 238 5.75 -2.38 18.32
CA LEU A 238 4.44 -3.01 18.22
C LEU A 238 3.76 -2.54 16.95
N SER A 239 2.90 -3.36 16.36
CA SER A 239 2.09 -2.95 15.20
C SER A 239 0.62 -2.82 15.55
N TYR A 240 -0.10 -2.08 14.71
CA TYR A 240 -1.54 -1.83 14.81
C TYR A 240 -2.24 -2.27 13.54
N GLY A 241 -3.43 -2.85 13.71
CA GLY A 241 -4.31 -3.21 12.61
C GLY A 241 -5.71 -2.60 12.79
N ILE A 242 -6.32 -2.20 11.66
CA ILE A 242 -7.75 -1.89 11.61
C ILE A 242 -8.52 -3.20 11.66
N ASP A 243 -9.56 -3.24 12.46
CA ASP A 243 -10.42 -4.39 12.67
C ASP A 243 -11.20 -4.78 11.41
N SER A 244 -11.35 -6.08 11.15
CA SER A 244 -12.10 -6.58 10.00
C SER A 244 -13.56 -6.16 9.98
N LYS A 245 -14.23 -6.03 11.14
CA LYS A 245 -15.60 -5.55 11.21
C LYS A 245 -15.70 -4.12 10.69
N THR A 246 -14.79 -3.24 11.12
CA THR A 246 -14.69 -1.86 10.63
C THR A 246 -14.39 -1.81 9.12
N ILE A 247 -13.53 -2.70 8.64
CA ILE A 247 -13.25 -2.82 7.19
C ILE A 247 -14.51 -3.22 6.43
N ILE A 248 -15.24 -4.23 6.92
CA ILE A 248 -16.49 -4.71 6.30
C ILE A 248 -17.55 -3.61 6.24
N GLU A 249 -17.71 -2.84 7.31
CA GLU A 249 -18.63 -1.69 7.35
C GLU A 249 -18.26 -0.67 6.26
N PHE A 250 -16.98 -0.33 6.14
CA PHE A 250 -16.49 0.56 5.10
C PHE A 250 -16.70 0.03 3.67
N LEU A 251 -16.50 -1.28 3.45
CA LEU A 251 -16.76 -1.91 2.15
C LEU A 251 -18.25 -1.86 1.80
N LYS A 252 -19.14 -2.13 2.76
CA LYS A 252 -20.61 -2.05 2.60
C LYS A 252 -21.08 -0.64 2.26
N GLU A 253 -20.61 0.36 2.99
CA GLU A 253 -20.96 1.78 2.76
C GLU A 253 -20.60 2.24 1.34
N ASN A 254 -19.56 1.66 0.75
CA ASN A 254 -19.08 2.03 -0.60
C ASN A 254 -19.51 1.05 -1.70
N ASN A 255 -20.40 0.08 -1.40
CA ASN A 255 -20.88 -0.94 -2.33
C ASN A 255 -19.77 -1.78 -2.98
N ILE A 256 -18.71 -2.07 -2.23
CA ILE A 256 -17.59 -2.90 -2.70
C ILE A 256 -17.91 -4.37 -2.43
N LYS A 257 -17.73 -5.23 -3.44
CA LYS A 257 -17.90 -6.68 -3.31
C LYS A 257 -16.77 -7.28 -2.46
N TYR A 258 -17.13 -8.13 -1.52
CA TYR A 258 -16.20 -8.88 -0.67
C TYR A 258 -16.82 -10.23 -0.25
N GLU A 259 -15.98 -11.15 0.25
CA GLU A 259 -16.44 -12.40 0.85
C GLU A 259 -16.26 -12.38 2.36
N GLU A 260 -17.23 -12.94 3.08
CA GLU A 260 -17.23 -13.06 4.53
C GLU A 260 -17.43 -14.52 4.94
N VAL A 261 -16.72 -14.95 5.98
CA VAL A 261 -16.94 -16.26 6.59
C VAL A 261 -18.26 -16.21 7.35
N LYS A 262 -19.22 -17.03 6.95
CA LYS A 262 -20.45 -17.22 7.72
C LYS A 262 -20.08 -17.95 9.02
N ASN A 263 -20.33 -17.34 10.17
CA ASN A 263 -20.26 -18.03 11.44
C ASN A 263 -21.27 -19.18 11.39
N GLU A 264 -20.80 -20.41 11.31
CA GLU A 264 -21.65 -21.56 11.64
C GLU A 264 -22.03 -21.40 13.11
N LYS A 265 -23.31 -21.21 13.36
CA LYS A 265 -23.91 -21.13 14.71
C LYS A 265 -23.84 -22.48 15.41
#